data_b7e1ba80aa6b13b4fe55255610ef7de2
#
_entry.id   b7e1ba80aa6b13b4fe55255610ef7de2
#
_cell.length_a   1.000
_cell.length_b   1.000
_cell.length_c   1.000
_cell.angle_alpha   90.00
_cell.angle_beta   90.00
_cell.angle_gamma   90.00
#
_symmetry.space_group_name_H-M   'P 1'
#
loop_
_entity.id
_entity.type
_entity.pdbx_description
1 polymer ?
#
loop_
_entity_poly.entity_id
_entity_poly.type
_entity_poly.pdbx_seq_one_letter_code
_entity_poly.pdbx_strand_id
1 'polypeptide(L)'
;MAKVVNIRETKVADADARLAAIVDSSFDAIISKNLNSIITSWNKAAERLFGYSADEVIGRSILLLIPDHLRGEETEIIERVRNGERVASYETIRRRKDGTLISVSLTVSPIRNSDGEIVGASKIARDITEAKESERRIKLLMREVNHRVKNQFAVILSIIRETSKRSADPQEFEERVRDRIMALSRSHDLLVTSDWSGASLFELIQEHLAPFGHEQQINLSGPLITVQPNAVQHLGMAFHELGTNSSKYGALASDVGKVVVTWQVTTTAAGQNEIQLVWDETSVPHPESDAGESRRGFGSVVLKRVTPMALSGSAILERSPGHLKWSLAAPLEAVVVPHVTEAEQMPTDDPSFYM
;
A
#
# COMPACT_ATOMS: atom_id res chain seq x y z
N MET A 1 -18.23 27.15 -69.12
CA MET A 1 -17.81 27.68 -67.78
C MET A 1 -18.57 27.04 -66.59
N ALA A 2 -19.86 26.76 -66.65
CA ALA A 2 -20.62 26.17 -65.52
C ALA A 2 -20.14 24.77 -65.03
N LYS A 3 -19.61 23.91 -65.89
CA LYS A 3 -19.17 22.55 -65.54
C LYS A 3 -17.84 22.54 -64.75
N VAL A 4 -16.97 23.51 -64.90
CA VAL A 4 -15.67 23.63 -64.19
C VAL A 4 -15.86 24.19 -62.78
N VAL A 5 -16.83 25.08 -62.58
CA VAL A 5 -17.17 25.59 -61.24
C VAL A 5 -17.74 24.50 -60.37
N ASN A 6 -18.62 23.63 -60.89
CA ASN A 6 -19.25 22.55 -60.15
C ASN A 6 -18.22 21.46 -59.66
N ILE A 7 -17.16 21.16 -60.43
CA ILE A 7 -16.12 20.21 -60.08
C ILE A 7 -15.20 20.74 -58.95
N ARG A 8 -14.94 22.05 -58.90
CA ARG A 8 -14.16 22.66 -57.82
C ARG A 8 -14.92 22.73 -56.48
N GLU A 9 -16.19 23.07 -56.53
CA GLU A 9 -17.07 23.12 -55.35
C GLU A 9 -17.25 21.69 -54.75
N THR A 10 -17.45 20.68 -55.61
CA THR A 10 -17.57 19.29 -55.14
C THR A 10 -16.27 18.78 -54.50
N LYS A 11 -15.08 19.10 -55.05
CA LYS A 11 -13.80 18.71 -54.44
C LYS A 11 -13.51 19.43 -53.13
N VAL A 12 -13.92 20.67 -52.94
CA VAL A 12 -13.78 21.37 -51.67
C VAL A 12 -14.72 20.77 -50.61
N ALA A 13 -15.99 20.53 -51.00
CA ALA A 13 -16.96 19.89 -50.08
C ALA A 13 -16.51 18.46 -49.61
N ASP A 14 -15.92 17.67 -50.55
CA ASP A 14 -15.36 16.37 -50.20
C ASP A 14 -14.14 16.45 -49.26
N ALA A 15 -13.28 17.47 -49.46
CA ALA A 15 -12.13 17.72 -48.58
C ALA A 15 -12.56 18.13 -47.16
N ASP A 16 -13.54 19.01 -47.06
CA ASP A 16 -14.11 19.48 -45.79
C ASP A 16 -14.83 18.37 -45.07
N ALA A 17 -15.64 17.53 -45.77
CA ALA A 17 -16.27 16.36 -45.16
C ALA A 17 -15.26 15.33 -44.65
N ARG A 18 -14.16 15.13 -45.37
CA ARG A 18 -13.07 14.25 -44.94
C ARG A 18 -12.33 14.77 -43.73
N LEU A 19 -12.03 16.07 -43.68
CA LEU A 19 -11.40 16.70 -42.49
C LEU A 19 -12.31 16.61 -41.25
N ALA A 20 -13.60 16.87 -41.41
CA ALA A 20 -14.57 16.71 -40.34
C ALA A 20 -14.62 15.27 -39.82
N ALA A 21 -14.64 14.28 -40.74
CA ALA A 21 -14.63 12.87 -40.34
C ALA A 21 -13.35 12.47 -39.57
N ILE A 22 -12.17 12.99 -39.98
CA ILE A 22 -10.89 12.76 -39.27
C ILE A 22 -10.95 13.36 -37.87
N VAL A 23 -11.44 14.58 -37.71
CA VAL A 23 -11.56 15.25 -36.43
C VAL A 23 -12.55 14.52 -35.50
N ASP A 24 -13.69 14.06 -36.05
CA ASP A 24 -14.71 13.36 -35.27
C ASP A 24 -14.28 11.94 -34.88
N SER A 25 -13.40 11.29 -35.67
CA SER A 25 -12.85 9.97 -35.34
C SER A 25 -11.75 10.00 -34.28
N SER A 26 -11.27 11.19 -33.92
CA SER A 26 -10.23 11.35 -32.87
C SER A 26 -10.72 10.85 -31.51
N PHE A 27 -9.82 10.19 -30.79
CA PHE A 27 -10.03 9.88 -29.36
C PHE A 27 -9.84 11.10 -28.47
N ASP A 28 -8.98 12.04 -28.85
CA ASP A 28 -8.75 13.28 -28.10
C ASP A 28 -9.82 14.32 -28.44
N ALA A 29 -10.20 15.10 -27.44
CA ALA A 29 -11.10 16.24 -27.62
C ALA A 29 -10.41 17.33 -28.45
N ILE A 30 -10.99 17.68 -29.60
CA ILE A 30 -10.52 18.75 -30.49
C ILE A 30 -11.54 19.87 -30.47
N ILE A 31 -11.11 21.06 -30.02
CA ILE A 31 -11.94 22.22 -29.82
C ILE A 31 -11.30 23.42 -30.54
N SER A 32 -12.05 24.19 -31.29
CA SER A 32 -11.57 25.49 -31.76
C SER A 32 -12.31 26.63 -31.09
N LYS A 33 -11.65 27.77 -31.00
CA LYS A 33 -12.20 29.02 -30.45
C LYS A 33 -11.63 30.24 -31.16
N ASN A 34 -12.35 31.34 -31.16
CA ASN A 34 -11.85 32.61 -31.65
C ASN A 34 -10.95 33.34 -30.62
N LEU A 35 -10.38 34.48 -30.95
CA LEU A 35 -9.50 35.26 -30.07
C LEU A 35 -10.23 35.93 -28.88
N ASN A 36 -11.56 35.85 -28.81
CA ASN A 36 -12.37 36.24 -27.66
C ASN A 36 -12.77 35.06 -26.79
N SER A 37 -12.08 33.90 -26.95
CA SER A 37 -12.32 32.65 -26.20
C SER A 37 -13.73 32.09 -26.40
N ILE A 38 -14.40 32.38 -27.52
CA ILE A 38 -15.70 31.82 -27.90
C ILE A 38 -15.46 30.56 -28.72
N ILE A 39 -16.09 29.46 -28.33
CA ILE A 39 -16.00 28.15 -28.97
C ILE A 39 -16.60 28.20 -30.36
N THR A 40 -15.86 27.72 -31.37
CA THR A 40 -16.27 27.73 -32.79
C THR A 40 -16.39 26.30 -33.37
N SER A 41 -15.73 25.29 -32.78
CA SER A 41 -15.95 23.89 -33.13
C SER A 41 -15.78 22.98 -31.92
N TRP A 42 -16.40 21.78 -32.02
CA TRP A 42 -16.50 20.85 -30.92
C TRP A 42 -16.70 19.44 -31.49
N ASN A 43 -15.68 18.56 -31.39
CA ASN A 43 -15.77 17.21 -31.94
C ASN A 43 -16.49 16.22 -31.00
N LYS A 44 -16.77 15.03 -31.50
CA LYS A 44 -17.44 13.96 -30.71
C LYS A 44 -16.66 13.52 -29.48
N ALA A 45 -15.33 13.56 -29.49
CA ALA A 45 -14.53 13.27 -28.30
C ALA A 45 -14.68 14.36 -27.23
N ALA A 46 -14.81 15.63 -27.61
CA ALA A 46 -15.05 16.71 -26.68
C ALA A 46 -16.45 16.58 -26.03
N GLU A 47 -17.47 16.11 -26.77
CA GLU A 47 -18.78 15.80 -26.21
C GLU A 47 -18.68 14.73 -25.12
N ARG A 48 -17.97 13.62 -25.42
CA ARG A 48 -17.76 12.53 -24.43
C ARG A 48 -16.96 12.99 -23.24
N LEU A 49 -15.89 13.74 -23.45
CA LEU A 49 -14.97 14.16 -22.40
C LEU A 49 -15.63 15.17 -21.44
N PHE A 50 -16.32 16.18 -21.95
CA PHE A 50 -16.85 17.29 -21.15
C PHE A 50 -18.33 17.17 -20.82
N GLY A 51 -19.08 16.28 -21.50
CA GLY A 51 -20.51 16.06 -21.26
C GLY A 51 -21.44 17.11 -21.85
N TYR A 52 -20.93 18.05 -22.66
CA TYR A 52 -21.71 19.03 -23.41
C TYR A 52 -21.83 18.61 -24.87
N SER A 53 -23.00 18.74 -25.48
CA SER A 53 -23.15 18.64 -26.93
C SER A 53 -22.59 19.86 -27.64
N ALA A 54 -22.25 19.74 -28.93
CA ALA A 54 -21.76 20.85 -29.75
C ALA A 54 -22.76 22.05 -29.75
N ASP A 55 -24.05 21.75 -29.86
CA ASP A 55 -25.10 22.77 -29.91
C ASP A 55 -25.22 23.55 -28.58
N GLU A 56 -24.81 22.99 -27.46
CA GLU A 56 -24.84 23.64 -26.17
C GLU A 56 -23.67 24.59 -25.93
N VAL A 57 -22.54 24.40 -26.63
CA VAL A 57 -21.30 25.12 -26.31
C VAL A 57 -20.77 25.98 -27.45
N ILE A 58 -21.09 25.71 -28.72
CA ILE A 58 -20.72 26.57 -29.83
C ILE A 58 -21.34 27.94 -29.62
N GLY A 59 -20.51 29.01 -29.77
CA GLY A 59 -20.91 30.36 -29.47
C GLY A 59 -20.79 30.78 -28.00
N ARG A 60 -20.48 29.87 -27.08
CA ARG A 60 -20.24 30.17 -25.68
C ARG A 60 -18.76 30.28 -25.35
N SER A 61 -18.47 30.94 -24.22
CA SER A 61 -17.08 31.05 -23.75
C SER A 61 -16.50 29.73 -23.27
N ILE A 62 -15.25 29.42 -23.64
CA ILE A 62 -14.50 28.28 -23.16
C ILE A 62 -14.28 28.27 -21.64
N LEU A 63 -14.49 29.42 -20.98
CA LEU A 63 -14.36 29.56 -19.52
C LEU A 63 -15.33 28.66 -18.75
N LEU A 64 -16.40 28.18 -19.40
CA LEU A 64 -17.33 27.21 -18.79
C LEU A 64 -16.65 25.90 -18.37
N LEU A 65 -15.56 25.53 -19.05
CA LEU A 65 -14.76 24.33 -18.73
C LEU A 65 -13.66 24.59 -17.70
N ILE A 66 -13.41 25.85 -17.35
CA ILE A 66 -12.26 26.24 -16.53
C ILE A 66 -12.73 26.54 -15.11
N PRO A 67 -12.19 25.86 -14.08
CA PRO A 67 -12.44 26.22 -12.68
C PRO A 67 -12.07 27.68 -12.42
N ASP A 68 -12.79 28.36 -11.54
CA ASP A 68 -12.68 29.81 -11.33
C ASP A 68 -11.26 30.27 -10.96
N HIS A 69 -10.55 29.48 -10.15
CA HIS A 69 -9.18 29.77 -9.73
C HIS A 69 -8.12 29.55 -10.83
N LEU A 70 -8.48 28.94 -11.98
CA LEU A 70 -7.60 28.70 -13.14
C LEU A 70 -7.95 29.59 -14.34
N ARG A 71 -8.89 30.54 -14.22
CA ARG A 71 -9.30 31.41 -15.35
C ARG A 71 -8.17 32.25 -15.91
N GLY A 72 -7.15 32.57 -15.12
CA GLY A 72 -5.95 33.26 -15.57
C GLY A 72 -5.17 32.53 -16.65
N GLU A 73 -5.20 31.19 -16.68
CA GLU A 73 -4.56 30.38 -17.72
C GLU A 73 -5.08 30.76 -19.14
N GLU A 74 -6.37 31.00 -19.25
CA GLU A 74 -6.98 31.32 -20.55
C GLU A 74 -6.48 32.66 -21.11
N THR A 75 -6.31 33.65 -20.25
CA THR A 75 -5.78 34.97 -20.64
C THR A 75 -4.35 34.85 -21.16
N GLU A 76 -3.51 34.14 -20.42
CA GLU A 76 -2.12 33.88 -20.82
C GLU A 76 -2.02 33.10 -22.14
N ILE A 77 -2.84 32.06 -22.31
CA ILE A 77 -2.88 31.27 -23.53
C ILE A 77 -3.28 32.12 -24.75
N ILE A 78 -4.31 32.96 -24.62
CA ILE A 78 -4.76 33.79 -25.72
C ILE A 78 -3.72 34.85 -26.13
N GLU A 79 -3.00 35.43 -25.18
CA GLU A 79 -1.88 36.32 -25.46
C GLU A 79 -0.78 35.66 -26.25
N ARG A 80 -0.37 34.48 -25.84
CA ARG A 80 0.63 33.67 -26.55
C ARG A 80 0.17 33.28 -27.95
N VAL A 81 -1.09 32.87 -28.11
CA VAL A 81 -1.67 32.55 -29.42
C VAL A 81 -1.67 33.78 -30.33
N ARG A 82 -2.03 34.98 -29.82
CA ARG A 82 -1.98 36.22 -30.61
C ARG A 82 -0.59 36.55 -31.11
N ASN A 83 0.44 36.21 -30.35
CA ASN A 83 1.84 36.33 -30.75
C ASN A 83 2.32 35.22 -31.72
N GLY A 84 1.42 34.32 -32.13
CA GLY A 84 1.72 33.22 -33.04
C GLY A 84 2.40 32.02 -32.39
N GLU A 85 2.48 32.01 -31.06
CA GLU A 85 3.11 30.94 -30.33
C GLU A 85 2.19 29.72 -30.23
N ARG A 86 2.82 28.54 -30.32
CA ARG A 86 2.19 27.25 -29.95
C ARG A 86 2.44 27.01 -28.47
N VAL A 87 1.38 26.76 -27.70
CA VAL A 87 1.50 26.28 -26.32
C VAL A 87 1.67 24.76 -26.36
N ALA A 88 2.87 24.29 -26.01
CA ALA A 88 3.18 22.86 -25.91
C ALA A 88 2.30 22.19 -24.84
N SER A 89 2.27 20.86 -24.87
CA SER A 89 1.46 20.07 -23.93
C SER A 89 1.76 20.45 -22.47
N TYR A 90 0.73 20.82 -21.73
CA TYR A 90 0.78 21.08 -20.28
C TYR A 90 -0.43 20.43 -19.60
N GLU A 91 -0.25 20.05 -18.34
CA GLU A 91 -1.28 19.40 -17.55
C GLU A 91 -2.04 20.44 -16.73
N THR A 92 -3.36 20.30 -16.71
CA THR A 92 -4.24 21.19 -15.94
C THR A 92 -5.55 20.51 -15.59
N ILE A 93 -6.42 21.22 -14.86
CA ILE A 93 -7.72 20.71 -14.43
C ILE A 93 -8.83 21.41 -15.22
N ARG A 94 -9.83 20.65 -15.66
CA ARG A 94 -11.03 21.17 -16.32
C ARG A 94 -12.28 20.62 -15.64
N ARG A 95 -13.39 21.32 -15.84
CA ARG A 95 -14.69 20.98 -15.25
C ARG A 95 -15.64 20.48 -16.34
N ARG A 96 -16.25 19.33 -16.07
CA ARG A 96 -17.31 18.76 -16.90
C ARG A 96 -18.65 19.46 -16.65
N LYS A 97 -19.67 19.13 -17.47
CA LYS A 97 -21.05 19.65 -17.34
C LYS A 97 -21.67 19.29 -15.97
N ASP A 98 -21.41 18.11 -15.45
CA ASP A 98 -21.89 17.64 -14.15
C ASP A 98 -21.15 18.23 -12.95
N GLY A 99 -20.16 19.12 -13.21
CA GLY A 99 -19.33 19.74 -12.18
C GLY A 99 -18.09 18.96 -11.78
N THR A 100 -17.92 17.73 -12.24
CA THR A 100 -16.72 16.93 -11.94
C THR A 100 -15.45 17.55 -12.51
N LEU A 101 -14.34 17.42 -11.75
CA LEU A 101 -13.04 17.91 -12.17
C LEU A 101 -12.23 16.76 -12.78
N ILE A 102 -11.64 17.02 -13.95
CA ILE A 102 -10.79 16.06 -14.66
C ILE A 102 -9.40 16.63 -14.92
N SER A 103 -8.39 15.78 -14.88
CA SER A 103 -7.03 16.14 -15.29
C SER A 103 -6.91 15.98 -16.79
N VAL A 104 -6.48 17.03 -17.47
CA VAL A 104 -6.29 17.02 -18.91
C VAL A 104 -4.89 17.46 -19.30
N SER A 105 -4.34 16.88 -20.36
CA SER A 105 -3.16 17.37 -21.05
C SER A 105 -3.62 18.20 -22.25
N LEU A 106 -3.26 19.48 -22.28
CA LEU A 106 -3.69 20.44 -23.31
C LEU A 106 -2.53 20.83 -24.21
N THR A 107 -2.81 20.86 -25.51
CA THR A 107 -1.96 21.53 -26.52
C THR A 107 -2.80 22.58 -27.21
N VAL A 108 -2.26 23.79 -27.38
CA VAL A 108 -2.98 24.90 -28.07
C VAL A 108 -2.12 25.41 -29.19
N SER A 109 -2.73 25.60 -30.38
CA SER A 109 -2.07 26.10 -31.59
C SER A 109 -2.88 27.19 -32.23
N PRO A 110 -2.25 28.25 -32.76
CA PRO A 110 -2.96 29.31 -33.50
C PRO A 110 -3.60 28.77 -34.78
N ILE A 111 -4.80 29.22 -35.08
CA ILE A 111 -5.49 29.01 -36.36
C ILE A 111 -5.30 30.25 -37.20
N ARG A 112 -4.84 30.06 -38.45
CA ARG A 112 -4.64 31.16 -39.42
C ARG A 112 -5.66 31.09 -40.54
N ASN A 113 -6.10 32.23 -41.03
CA ASN A 113 -6.91 32.35 -42.25
C ASN A 113 -6.03 32.24 -43.52
N SER A 114 -6.65 32.38 -44.71
CA SER A 114 -5.97 32.38 -46.01
C SER A 114 -4.90 33.47 -46.18
N ASP A 115 -5.06 34.57 -45.44
CA ASP A 115 -4.17 35.74 -45.51
C ASP A 115 -3.01 35.63 -44.48
N GLY A 116 -2.96 34.50 -43.72
CA GLY A 116 -1.96 34.26 -42.72
C GLY A 116 -2.23 34.91 -41.35
N GLU A 117 -3.32 35.61 -41.19
CA GLU A 117 -3.69 36.27 -39.93
C GLU A 117 -4.23 35.22 -38.91
N ILE A 118 -3.92 35.42 -37.65
CA ILE A 118 -4.42 34.59 -36.57
C ILE A 118 -5.86 34.94 -36.25
N VAL A 119 -6.76 34.00 -36.46
CA VAL A 119 -8.21 34.17 -36.28
C VAL A 119 -8.75 33.44 -35.06
N GLY A 120 -7.94 32.53 -34.46
CA GLY A 120 -8.37 31.74 -33.32
C GLY A 120 -7.32 30.75 -32.86
N ALA A 121 -7.74 29.80 -32.08
CA ALA A 121 -6.92 28.74 -31.54
C ALA A 121 -7.60 27.36 -31.64
N SER A 122 -6.82 26.34 -31.99
CA SER A 122 -7.19 24.93 -31.83
C SER A 122 -6.63 24.39 -30.53
N LYS A 123 -7.47 23.73 -29.74
CA LYS A 123 -7.10 23.00 -28.52
C LYS A 123 -7.28 21.51 -28.72
N ILE A 124 -6.27 20.72 -28.34
CA ILE A 124 -6.37 19.27 -28.22
C ILE A 124 -6.30 18.98 -26.72
N ALA A 125 -7.33 18.32 -26.21
CA ALA A 125 -7.41 17.91 -24.80
C ALA A 125 -7.45 16.38 -24.71
N ARG A 126 -6.49 15.83 -23.99
CA ARG A 126 -6.45 14.41 -23.66
C ARG A 126 -6.78 14.23 -22.20
N ASP A 127 -7.72 13.33 -21.90
CA ASP A 127 -7.98 12.91 -20.51
C ASP A 127 -6.80 12.13 -19.97
N ILE A 128 -6.23 12.58 -18.87
CA ILE A 128 -5.14 11.91 -18.15
C ILE A 128 -5.55 11.58 -16.71
N THR A 129 -6.86 11.63 -16.38
CA THR A 129 -7.37 11.43 -15.03
C THR A 129 -6.99 10.03 -14.51
N GLU A 130 -7.26 8.99 -15.26
CA GLU A 130 -6.93 7.61 -14.89
C GLU A 130 -5.41 7.41 -14.71
N ALA A 131 -4.60 7.99 -15.62
CA ALA A 131 -3.15 7.94 -15.51
C ALA A 131 -2.64 8.63 -14.22
N LYS A 132 -3.19 9.79 -13.89
CA LYS A 132 -2.86 10.54 -12.66
C LYS A 132 -3.30 9.81 -11.40
N GLU A 133 -4.46 9.20 -11.40
CA GLU A 133 -4.95 8.39 -10.28
C GLU A 133 -4.08 7.15 -10.06
N SER A 134 -3.70 6.47 -11.15
CA SER A 134 -2.77 5.34 -11.09
C SER A 134 -1.39 5.75 -10.57
N GLU A 135 -0.84 6.86 -11.07
CA GLU A 135 0.43 7.41 -10.60
C GLU A 135 0.37 7.76 -9.10
N ARG A 136 -0.74 8.39 -8.66
CA ARG A 136 -0.97 8.72 -7.25
C ARG A 136 -1.04 7.47 -6.38
N ARG A 137 -1.76 6.45 -6.85
CA ARG A 137 -1.87 5.16 -6.15
C ARG A 137 -0.50 4.48 -6.01
N ILE A 138 0.29 4.43 -7.09
CA ILE A 138 1.65 3.89 -7.06
C ILE A 138 2.53 4.66 -6.08
N LYS A 139 2.48 6.00 -6.07
CA LYS A 139 3.24 6.82 -5.11
C LYS A 139 2.87 6.54 -3.65
N LEU A 140 1.59 6.30 -3.37
CA LEU A 140 1.14 5.94 -2.02
C LEU A 140 1.66 4.57 -1.61
N LEU A 141 1.56 3.56 -2.48
CA LEU A 141 2.09 2.22 -2.24
C LEU A 141 3.62 2.24 -2.03
N MET A 142 4.35 3.00 -2.86
CA MET A 142 5.80 3.14 -2.72
C MET A 142 6.21 3.81 -1.39
N ARG A 143 5.42 4.77 -0.89
CA ARG A 143 5.67 5.35 0.45
C ARG A 143 5.49 4.31 1.54
N GLU A 144 4.44 3.50 1.47
CA GLU A 144 4.17 2.43 2.43
C GLU A 144 5.29 1.38 2.43
N VAL A 145 5.71 0.91 1.23
CA VAL A 145 6.84 -0.02 1.09
C VAL A 145 8.11 0.57 1.70
N ASN A 146 8.44 1.82 1.38
CA ASN A 146 9.62 2.47 1.93
C ASN A 146 9.57 2.60 3.47
N HIS A 147 8.39 2.86 4.03
CA HIS A 147 8.20 2.92 5.48
C HIS A 147 8.45 1.54 6.11
N ARG A 148 7.91 0.48 5.53
CA ARG A 148 8.13 -0.91 6.00
C ARG A 148 9.60 -1.33 5.90
N VAL A 149 10.27 -1.03 4.79
CA VAL A 149 11.72 -1.30 4.61
C VAL A 149 12.54 -0.59 5.69
N LYS A 150 12.26 0.68 5.98
CA LYS A 150 12.93 1.41 7.06
C LYS A 150 12.72 0.75 8.43
N ASN A 151 11.52 0.27 8.72
CA ASN A 151 11.21 -0.42 9.97
C ASN A 151 12.01 -1.73 10.08
N GLN A 152 12.12 -2.51 9.00
CA GLN A 152 12.94 -3.73 8.97
C GLN A 152 14.43 -3.42 9.22
N PHE A 153 14.98 -2.40 8.59
CA PHE A 153 16.37 -1.99 8.86
C PHE A 153 16.57 -1.57 10.32
N ALA A 154 15.62 -0.90 10.93
CA ALA A 154 15.70 -0.56 12.35
C ALA A 154 15.75 -1.79 13.25
N VAL A 155 14.95 -2.82 12.94
CA VAL A 155 14.98 -4.12 13.66
C VAL A 155 16.33 -4.81 13.45
N ILE A 156 16.84 -4.90 12.22
CA ILE A 156 18.15 -5.51 11.91
C ILE A 156 19.27 -4.78 12.67
N LEU A 157 19.31 -3.46 12.65
CA LEU A 157 20.31 -2.68 13.39
C LEU A 157 20.21 -2.90 14.92
N SER A 158 19.00 -3.08 15.44
CA SER A 158 18.78 -3.43 16.85
C SER A 158 19.34 -4.82 17.18
N ILE A 159 19.09 -5.82 16.31
CA ILE A 159 19.64 -7.17 16.43
C ILE A 159 21.17 -7.13 16.45
N ILE A 160 21.80 -6.45 15.50
CA ILE A 160 23.27 -6.31 15.41
C ILE A 160 23.83 -5.66 16.67
N ARG A 161 23.26 -4.51 17.08
CA ARG A 161 23.70 -3.76 18.26
C ARG A 161 23.62 -4.57 19.55
N GLU A 162 22.50 -5.24 19.76
CA GLU A 162 22.29 -6.04 20.99
C GLU A 162 23.10 -7.33 20.98
N THR A 163 23.35 -7.92 19.81
CA THR A 163 24.22 -9.10 19.67
C THR A 163 25.66 -8.72 19.94
N SER A 164 26.15 -7.61 19.36
CA SER A 164 27.52 -7.12 19.54
C SER A 164 27.91 -6.86 20.99
N LYS A 165 26.98 -6.37 21.81
CA LYS A 165 27.25 -6.13 23.24
C LYS A 165 27.51 -7.41 24.06
N ARG A 166 27.21 -8.59 23.50
CA ARG A 166 27.09 -9.84 24.28
C ARG A 166 27.82 -11.05 23.67
N SER A 167 28.46 -10.86 22.54
CA SER A 167 29.32 -11.85 21.91
C SER A 167 30.76 -11.56 22.30
N ALA A 168 31.44 -12.56 22.81
CA ALA A 168 32.83 -12.46 23.24
C ALA A 168 33.83 -12.65 22.09
N ASP A 169 33.39 -13.28 21.01
CA ASP A 169 34.16 -13.73 19.86
C ASP A 169 33.45 -13.32 18.55
N PRO A 170 34.21 -12.88 17.53
CA PRO A 170 33.66 -12.50 16.24
C PRO A 170 32.87 -13.62 15.53
N GLN A 171 33.30 -14.87 15.69
CA GLN A 171 32.63 -16.02 15.06
C GLN A 171 31.29 -16.30 15.71
N GLU A 172 31.22 -16.29 17.04
CA GLU A 172 29.97 -16.38 17.79
C GLU A 172 29.00 -15.23 17.45
N PHE A 173 29.52 -14.01 17.26
CA PHE A 173 28.76 -12.86 16.83
C PHE A 173 28.11 -13.09 15.45
N GLU A 174 28.91 -13.55 14.47
CA GLU A 174 28.43 -13.80 13.11
C GLU A 174 27.30 -14.83 13.09
N GLU A 175 27.51 -15.99 13.75
CA GLU A 175 26.51 -17.05 13.83
C GLU A 175 25.20 -16.55 14.44
N ARG A 176 25.26 -15.87 15.58
CA ARG A 176 24.07 -15.35 16.27
C ARG A 176 23.33 -14.28 15.47
N VAL A 177 24.03 -13.40 14.77
CA VAL A 177 23.41 -12.40 13.91
C VAL A 177 22.74 -13.08 12.73
N ARG A 178 23.41 -14.04 12.10
CA ARG A 178 22.87 -14.81 10.97
C ARG A 178 21.58 -15.52 11.37
N ASP A 179 21.56 -16.27 12.48
CA ASP A 179 20.41 -17.03 12.95
C ASP A 179 19.19 -16.12 13.18
N ARG A 180 19.41 -14.94 13.78
CA ARG A 180 18.35 -13.96 14.05
C ARG A 180 17.81 -13.28 12.79
N ILE A 181 18.69 -12.96 11.84
CA ILE A 181 18.27 -12.40 10.54
C ILE A 181 17.46 -13.46 9.77
N MET A 182 17.87 -14.73 9.82
CA MET A 182 17.10 -15.83 9.21
C MET A 182 15.74 -16.04 9.88
N ALA A 183 15.66 -15.87 11.20
CA ALA A 183 14.38 -15.90 11.91
C ALA A 183 13.47 -14.73 11.46
N LEU A 184 14.01 -13.53 11.34
CA LEU A 184 13.26 -12.38 10.82
C LEU A 184 12.78 -12.62 9.37
N SER A 185 13.62 -13.26 8.53
CA SER A 185 13.26 -13.63 7.16
C SER A 185 12.08 -14.60 7.12
N ARG A 186 12.07 -15.66 7.95
CA ARG A 186 10.94 -16.60 8.04
C ARG A 186 9.62 -15.89 8.40
N SER A 187 9.65 -15.00 9.38
CA SER A 187 8.47 -14.16 9.71
C SER A 187 8.01 -13.29 8.53
N HIS A 188 8.95 -12.76 7.76
CA HIS A 188 8.66 -11.96 6.58
C HIS A 188 8.04 -12.80 5.46
N ASP A 189 8.54 -14.00 5.22
CA ASP A 189 8.05 -14.90 4.18
C ASP A 189 6.59 -15.31 4.43
N LEU A 190 6.23 -15.59 5.69
CA LEU A 190 4.83 -15.83 6.10
C LEU A 190 3.93 -14.62 5.78
N LEU A 191 4.41 -13.40 6.00
CA LEU A 191 3.64 -12.18 5.71
C LEU A 191 3.50 -11.92 4.21
N VAL A 192 4.52 -12.23 3.42
CA VAL A 192 4.46 -12.10 1.95
C VAL A 192 3.45 -13.08 1.37
N THR A 193 3.44 -14.33 1.84
CA THR A 193 2.50 -15.36 1.37
C THR A 193 1.04 -14.99 1.66
N SER A 194 0.78 -14.21 2.70
CA SER A 194 -0.56 -13.76 3.11
C SER A 194 -0.92 -12.34 2.65
N ASP A 195 -0.21 -11.79 1.66
CA ASP A 195 -0.38 -10.40 1.20
C ASP A 195 -0.37 -9.38 2.36
N TRP A 196 0.44 -9.63 3.39
CA TRP A 196 0.54 -8.78 4.59
C TRP A 196 -0.74 -8.65 5.41
N SER A 197 -1.71 -9.52 5.19
CA SER A 197 -2.95 -9.55 5.99
C SER A 197 -2.74 -10.10 7.42
N GLY A 198 -1.57 -10.64 7.69
CA GLY A 198 -1.22 -11.32 8.94
C GLY A 198 -0.82 -12.78 8.69
N ALA A 199 -0.55 -13.53 9.75
CA ALA A 199 -0.22 -14.95 9.66
C ALA A 199 -0.95 -15.76 10.76
N SER A 200 -1.22 -17.04 10.51
CA SER A 200 -1.72 -17.95 11.54
C SER A 200 -0.70 -18.07 12.68
N LEU A 201 -1.13 -17.91 13.93
CA LEU A 201 -0.25 -18.12 15.09
C LEU A 201 0.32 -19.53 15.12
N PHE A 202 -0.48 -20.50 14.72
CA PHE A 202 -0.07 -21.89 14.64
C PHE A 202 1.07 -22.08 13.62
N GLU A 203 0.91 -21.57 12.40
CA GLU A 203 1.94 -21.62 11.36
C GLU A 203 3.20 -20.86 11.76
N LEU A 204 3.06 -19.69 12.39
CA LEU A 204 4.18 -18.90 12.89
C LEU A 204 5.02 -19.70 13.88
N ILE A 205 4.39 -20.38 14.84
CA ILE A 205 5.09 -21.20 15.82
C ILE A 205 5.79 -22.38 15.13
N GLN A 206 5.09 -23.09 14.24
CA GLN A 206 5.67 -24.22 13.51
C GLN A 206 6.89 -23.80 12.68
N GLU A 207 6.78 -22.73 11.90
CA GLU A 207 7.86 -22.23 11.04
C GLU A 207 9.12 -21.87 11.84
N HIS A 208 8.94 -21.29 13.02
CA HIS A 208 10.06 -20.91 13.87
C HIS A 208 10.66 -22.07 14.67
N LEU A 209 9.91 -23.15 14.91
CA LEU A 209 10.39 -24.32 15.64
C LEU A 209 10.88 -25.45 14.72
N ALA A 210 10.46 -25.48 13.46
CA ALA A 210 10.88 -26.50 12.48
C ALA A 210 12.42 -26.70 12.38
N PRO A 211 13.27 -25.64 12.42
CA PRO A 211 14.72 -25.81 12.33
C PRO A 211 15.34 -26.60 13.49
N PHE A 212 14.65 -26.73 14.61
CA PHE A 212 15.17 -27.41 15.79
C PHE A 212 14.81 -28.91 15.81
N GLY A 213 13.96 -29.38 14.89
CA GLY A 213 13.47 -30.75 14.85
C GLY A 213 12.56 -31.10 16.02
N HIS A 214 12.44 -32.39 16.33
CA HIS A 214 11.73 -32.89 17.51
C HIS A 214 10.21 -32.55 17.55
N GLU A 215 9.52 -32.61 16.40
CA GLU A 215 8.07 -32.30 16.29
C GLU A 215 7.22 -33.13 17.30
N GLN A 216 7.64 -34.35 17.65
CA GLN A 216 6.95 -35.19 18.62
C GLN A 216 7.03 -34.68 20.07
N GLN A 217 7.99 -33.80 20.37
CA GLN A 217 8.19 -33.20 21.68
C GLN A 217 7.44 -31.87 21.83
N ILE A 218 6.91 -31.32 20.73
CA ILE A 218 6.26 -29.98 20.68
C ILE A 218 4.76 -30.17 20.57
N ASN A 219 4.01 -29.68 21.55
CA ASN A 219 2.54 -29.66 21.52
C ASN A 219 2.03 -28.23 21.44
N LEU A 220 1.21 -27.94 20.43
CA LEU A 220 0.58 -26.64 20.22
C LEU A 220 -0.92 -26.73 20.47
N SER A 221 -1.49 -25.83 21.26
CA SER A 221 -2.92 -25.81 21.56
C SER A 221 -3.45 -24.40 21.79
N GLY A 222 -4.52 -24.05 21.08
CA GLY A 222 -5.23 -22.78 21.23
C GLY A 222 -6.22 -22.55 20.10
N PRO A 223 -7.02 -21.49 20.16
CA PRO A 223 -7.96 -21.12 19.10
C PRO A 223 -7.24 -20.69 17.81
N LEU A 224 -7.91 -20.87 16.66
CA LEU A 224 -7.40 -20.35 15.40
C LEU A 224 -7.47 -18.82 15.43
N ILE A 225 -6.30 -18.19 15.34
CA ILE A 225 -6.18 -16.73 15.28
C ILE A 225 -5.17 -16.30 14.22
N THR A 226 -5.48 -15.19 13.56
CA THR A 226 -4.57 -14.52 12.61
C THR A 226 -3.86 -13.38 13.33
N VAL A 227 -2.54 -13.43 13.35
CA VAL A 227 -1.67 -12.47 14.05
C VAL A 227 -1.33 -11.32 13.10
N GLN A 228 -1.38 -10.08 13.59
CA GLN A 228 -1.03 -8.88 12.84
C GLN A 228 0.46 -8.88 12.41
N PRO A 229 0.80 -8.20 11.29
CA PRO A 229 2.18 -8.19 10.77
C PRO A 229 3.25 -7.75 11.78
N ASN A 230 2.96 -6.74 12.60
CA ASN A 230 3.87 -6.32 13.66
C ASN A 230 4.09 -7.42 14.71
N ALA A 231 3.01 -8.08 15.12
CA ALA A 231 3.07 -9.14 16.12
C ALA A 231 3.76 -10.40 15.57
N VAL A 232 3.58 -10.74 14.27
CA VAL A 232 4.28 -11.84 13.60
C VAL A 232 5.80 -11.70 13.74
N GLN A 233 6.35 -10.51 13.50
CA GLN A 233 7.79 -10.27 13.60
C GLN A 233 8.32 -10.44 15.03
N HIS A 234 7.62 -9.88 16.02
CA HIS A 234 8.06 -9.91 17.41
C HIS A 234 7.86 -11.26 18.07
N LEU A 235 6.74 -11.94 17.80
CA LEU A 235 6.49 -13.30 18.28
C LEU A 235 7.41 -14.32 17.61
N GLY A 236 7.64 -14.18 16.29
CA GLY A 236 8.58 -15.04 15.57
C GLY A 236 9.99 -14.98 16.17
N MET A 237 10.47 -13.78 16.50
CA MET A 237 11.75 -13.63 17.20
C MET A 237 11.74 -14.27 18.59
N ALA A 238 10.64 -14.14 19.34
CA ALA A 238 10.49 -14.76 20.64
C ALA A 238 10.52 -16.30 20.55
N PHE A 239 9.79 -16.89 19.61
CA PHE A 239 9.79 -18.34 19.40
C PHE A 239 11.15 -18.86 18.93
N HIS A 240 11.84 -18.12 18.07
CA HIS A 240 13.21 -18.49 17.67
C HIS A 240 14.18 -18.49 18.86
N GLU A 241 14.12 -17.47 19.74
CA GLU A 241 14.98 -17.41 20.93
C GLU A 241 14.61 -18.53 21.94
N LEU A 242 13.32 -18.84 22.11
CA LEU A 242 12.87 -19.96 22.93
C LEU A 242 13.32 -21.29 22.37
N GLY A 243 13.12 -21.54 21.06
CA GLY A 243 13.56 -22.75 20.38
C GLY A 243 15.08 -22.93 20.44
N THR A 244 15.84 -21.86 20.20
CA THR A 244 17.32 -21.89 20.31
C THR A 244 17.77 -22.23 21.72
N ASN A 245 17.14 -21.66 22.74
CA ASN A 245 17.47 -21.97 24.14
C ASN A 245 17.09 -23.41 24.49
N SER A 246 15.93 -23.89 24.05
CA SER A 246 15.45 -25.25 24.25
C SER A 246 16.35 -26.30 23.60
N SER A 247 16.80 -26.04 22.37
CA SER A 247 17.73 -26.91 21.64
C SER A 247 19.13 -26.96 22.25
N LYS A 248 19.59 -25.84 22.86
CA LYS A 248 20.94 -25.81 23.46
C LYS A 248 20.99 -26.27 24.92
N TYR A 249 19.95 -25.97 25.67
CA TYR A 249 20.00 -26.08 27.14
C TYR A 249 18.74 -26.67 27.76
N GLY A 250 17.71 -26.99 26.96
CA GLY A 250 16.38 -27.33 27.44
C GLY A 250 15.83 -28.63 26.89
N ALA A 251 14.51 -28.65 26.68
CA ALA A 251 13.76 -29.83 26.32
C ALA A 251 14.16 -30.41 24.95
N LEU A 252 14.52 -29.60 24.00
CA LEU A 252 14.90 -30.02 22.65
C LEU A 252 16.41 -30.39 22.53
N ALA A 253 17.16 -30.39 23.63
CA ALA A 253 18.53 -30.85 23.66
C ALA A 253 18.64 -32.40 23.83
N SER A 254 17.52 -33.05 24.11
CA SER A 254 17.46 -34.54 24.34
C SER A 254 16.09 -35.06 23.92
N ASP A 255 15.99 -36.38 23.70
CA ASP A 255 14.75 -37.04 23.27
C ASP A 255 13.65 -37.16 24.36
N VAL A 256 13.93 -36.74 25.59
CA VAL A 256 13.05 -36.94 26.76
C VAL A 256 12.29 -35.66 27.15
N GLY A 257 12.70 -34.52 26.64
CA GLY A 257 12.08 -33.23 26.96
C GLY A 257 10.73 -33.01 26.29
N LYS A 258 9.96 -32.03 26.79
CA LYS A 258 8.67 -31.67 26.24
C LYS A 258 8.49 -30.14 26.24
N VAL A 259 7.96 -29.63 25.15
CA VAL A 259 7.55 -28.24 24.98
C VAL A 259 6.03 -28.20 24.74
N VAL A 260 5.32 -27.39 25.50
CA VAL A 260 3.88 -27.16 25.36
C VAL A 260 3.67 -25.65 25.14
N VAL A 261 3.12 -25.29 23.99
CA VAL A 261 2.76 -23.90 23.71
C VAL A 261 1.24 -23.79 23.67
N THR A 262 0.70 -22.98 24.55
CA THR A 262 -0.74 -22.75 24.62
C THR A 262 -1.07 -21.26 24.49
N TRP A 263 -2.20 -20.98 23.87
CA TRP A 263 -2.72 -19.61 23.81
C TRP A 263 -4.24 -19.60 23.96
N GLN A 264 -4.73 -18.53 24.56
CA GLN A 264 -6.16 -18.32 24.76
C GLN A 264 -6.50 -16.83 24.70
N VAL A 265 -7.74 -16.51 24.39
CA VAL A 265 -8.29 -15.16 24.49
C VAL A 265 -9.11 -15.09 25.77
N THR A 266 -8.81 -14.12 26.62
CA THR A 266 -9.49 -13.89 27.89
C THR A 266 -10.00 -12.46 27.98
N THR A 267 -11.00 -12.22 28.80
CA THR A 267 -11.47 -10.87 29.10
C THR A 267 -10.97 -10.49 30.50
N THR A 268 -10.27 -9.37 30.60
CA THR A 268 -9.76 -8.84 31.86
C THR A 268 -10.93 -8.36 32.75
N ALA A 269 -10.66 -8.14 34.03
CA ALA A 269 -11.65 -7.56 34.97
C ALA A 269 -12.13 -6.15 34.54
N ALA A 270 -11.37 -5.44 33.71
CA ALA A 270 -11.74 -4.15 33.12
C ALA A 270 -12.57 -4.27 31.83
N GLY A 271 -12.95 -5.48 31.41
CA GLY A 271 -13.74 -5.73 30.19
C GLY A 271 -12.94 -5.67 28.89
N GLN A 272 -11.61 -5.64 28.93
CA GLN A 272 -10.77 -5.65 27.73
C GLN A 272 -10.38 -7.06 27.35
N ASN A 273 -10.39 -7.36 26.05
CA ASN A 273 -9.93 -8.66 25.54
C ASN A 273 -8.40 -8.69 25.46
N GLU A 274 -7.83 -9.76 25.96
CA GLU A 274 -6.40 -10.02 26.05
C GLU A 274 -6.09 -11.39 25.48
N ILE A 275 -4.96 -11.52 24.77
CA ILE A 275 -4.38 -12.79 24.43
C ILE A 275 -3.35 -13.18 25.49
N GLN A 276 -3.45 -14.40 25.98
CA GLN A 276 -2.45 -15.03 26.86
C GLN A 276 -1.78 -16.16 26.11
N LEU A 277 -0.46 -16.09 25.98
CA LEU A 277 0.38 -17.09 25.32
C LEU A 277 1.38 -17.60 26.33
N VAL A 278 1.48 -18.93 26.42
CA VAL A 278 2.36 -19.61 27.39
C VAL A 278 3.22 -20.61 26.64
N TRP A 279 4.52 -20.52 26.85
CA TRP A 279 5.51 -21.56 26.55
C TRP A 279 5.86 -22.23 27.85
N ASP A 280 5.65 -23.53 27.94
CA ASP A 280 5.94 -24.39 29.09
C ASP A 280 6.86 -25.50 28.66
N GLU A 281 8.06 -25.56 29.22
CA GLU A 281 9.12 -26.45 28.82
C GLU A 281 9.61 -27.28 30.01
N THR A 282 9.62 -28.60 29.84
CA THR A 282 10.12 -29.56 30.84
C THR A 282 11.25 -30.36 30.25
N SER A 283 12.40 -30.36 30.92
CA SER A 283 13.61 -31.08 30.51
C SER A 283 14.21 -31.85 31.68
N VAL A 284 15.11 -32.76 31.37
CA VAL A 284 15.91 -33.41 32.41
C VAL A 284 16.87 -32.37 33.01
N PRO A 285 16.95 -32.24 34.34
CA PRO A 285 17.88 -31.30 34.97
C PRO A 285 19.33 -31.65 34.56
N HIS A 286 20.03 -30.70 33.93
CA HIS A 286 21.43 -30.87 33.59
C HIS A 286 22.28 -30.20 34.69
N PRO A 287 23.38 -30.85 35.17
CA PRO A 287 24.20 -30.30 36.24
C PRO A 287 24.81 -28.90 35.95
N GLU A 288 24.97 -28.56 34.65
CA GLU A 288 25.48 -27.28 34.23
C GLU A 288 24.40 -26.18 34.11
N SER A 289 23.11 -26.51 34.29
CA SER A 289 22.03 -25.54 34.25
C SER A 289 21.94 -24.67 35.51
N ASP A 290 22.59 -25.08 36.60
CA ASP A 290 22.65 -24.36 37.88
C ASP A 290 23.75 -23.29 37.95
N ALA A 291 24.55 -23.14 36.90
CA ALA A 291 25.57 -22.08 36.86
C ALA A 291 24.96 -20.69 36.63
N GLY A 292 24.41 -20.16 37.68
CA GLY A 292 24.39 -18.76 38.00
C GLY A 292 23.53 -17.81 37.15
N GLU A 293 22.86 -16.89 37.83
CA GLU A 293 22.16 -15.68 37.42
C GLU A 293 22.82 -14.82 36.32
N SER A 294 23.96 -15.21 35.77
CA SER A 294 24.87 -14.41 34.94
C SER A 294 24.64 -14.49 33.42
N ARG A 295 23.80 -15.39 32.90
CA ARG A 295 23.56 -15.45 31.44
C ARG A 295 22.30 -14.64 31.04
N ARG A 296 22.34 -13.33 31.25
CA ARG A 296 21.39 -12.39 30.63
C ARG A 296 21.70 -12.25 29.14
N GLY A 297 21.41 -13.31 28.35
CA GLY A 297 21.55 -13.29 26.89
C GLY A 297 20.53 -12.36 26.22
N PHE A 298 20.70 -12.12 24.91
CA PHE A 298 19.77 -11.35 24.10
C PHE A 298 18.35 -11.93 24.15
N GLY A 299 18.18 -13.26 24.15
CA GLY A 299 16.88 -13.92 24.27
C GLY A 299 16.09 -13.44 25.47
N SER A 300 16.74 -13.23 26.64
CA SER A 300 16.03 -12.71 27.82
C SER A 300 15.55 -11.26 27.63
N VAL A 301 16.23 -10.44 26.82
CA VAL A 301 15.79 -9.09 26.47
C VAL A 301 14.61 -9.14 25.51
N VAL A 302 14.68 -10.00 24.49
CA VAL A 302 13.55 -10.21 23.56
C VAL A 302 12.32 -10.65 24.34
N LEU A 303 12.43 -11.69 25.15
CA LEU A 303 11.31 -12.28 25.88
C LEU A 303 10.71 -11.39 26.98
N LYS A 304 11.55 -10.64 27.71
CA LYS A 304 11.10 -9.84 28.85
C LYS A 304 10.80 -8.36 28.53
N ARG A 305 11.33 -7.86 27.40
CA ARG A 305 11.25 -6.41 27.10
C ARG A 305 10.80 -6.10 25.69
N VAL A 306 11.49 -6.64 24.67
CA VAL A 306 11.23 -6.22 23.27
C VAL A 306 9.86 -6.68 22.81
N THR A 307 9.58 -7.98 22.93
CA THR A 307 8.29 -8.53 22.48
C THR A 307 7.10 -7.96 23.28
N PRO A 308 7.08 -7.95 24.61
CA PRO A 308 5.93 -7.39 25.31
C PRO A 308 5.76 -5.89 25.06
N MET A 309 6.83 -5.08 25.00
CA MET A 309 6.70 -3.65 24.69
C MET A 309 6.13 -3.40 23.28
N ALA A 310 6.55 -4.17 22.29
CA ALA A 310 6.06 -4.03 20.91
C ALA A 310 4.59 -4.41 20.75
N LEU A 311 4.08 -5.25 21.66
CA LEU A 311 2.69 -5.73 21.70
C LEU A 311 1.85 -5.03 22.76
N SER A 312 2.36 -3.94 23.37
CA SER A 312 1.69 -3.21 24.46
C SER A 312 1.27 -4.12 25.63
N GLY A 313 2.04 -5.18 25.86
CA GLY A 313 1.74 -6.23 26.82
C GLY A 313 2.80 -6.37 27.92
N SER A 314 2.71 -7.45 28.67
CA SER A 314 3.66 -7.84 29.72
C SER A 314 4.09 -9.30 29.53
N ALA A 315 5.31 -9.62 29.98
CA ALA A 315 5.78 -11.00 29.94
C ALA A 315 6.56 -11.39 31.20
N ILE A 316 6.37 -12.63 31.62
CA ILE A 316 7.06 -13.24 32.76
C ILE A 316 7.88 -14.42 32.24
N LEU A 317 9.11 -14.56 32.70
CA LEU A 317 9.99 -15.69 32.40
C LEU A 317 10.45 -16.30 33.72
N GLU A 318 9.93 -17.47 34.03
CA GLU A 318 10.23 -18.26 35.22
C GLU A 318 11.18 -19.40 34.83
N ARG A 319 12.15 -19.68 35.70
CA ARG A 319 13.11 -20.77 35.52
C ARG A 319 13.29 -21.50 36.83
N SER A 320 13.26 -22.84 36.75
CA SER A 320 13.62 -23.74 37.81
C SER A 320 14.39 -24.94 37.23
N PRO A 321 15.08 -25.75 38.03
CA PRO A 321 15.80 -26.91 37.51
C PRO A 321 14.87 -27.82 36.69
N GLY A 322 15.22 -28.04 35.41
CA GLY A 322 14.44 -28.84 34.47
C GLY A 322 13.12 -28.22 33.97
N HIS A 323 12.84 -26.97 34.31
CA HIS A 323 11.59 -26.30 33.87
C HIS A 323 11.79 -24.83 33.52
N LEU A 324 11.25 -24.44 32.36
CA LEU A 324 11.20 -23.05 31.91
C LEU A 324 9.76 -22.69 31.49
N LYS A 325 9.25 -21.61 32.02
CA LYS A 325 7.94 -21.09 31.62
C LYS A 325 8.06 -19.62 31.21
N TRP A 326 7.59 -19.30 30.01
CA TRP A 326 7.43 -17.94 29.51
C TRP A 326 5.96 -17.68 29.26
N SER A 327 5.44 -16.62 29.86
CA SER A 327 4.05 -16.21 29.71
C SER A 327 4.01 -14.79 29.19
N LEU A 328 3.24 -14.55 28.12
CA LEU A 328 2.97 -13.25 27.51
C LEU A 328 1.48 -12.96 27.62
N ALA A 329 1.15 -11.76 28.08
CA ALA A 329 -0.19 -11.22 28.08
C ALA A 329 -0.17 -9.88 27.33
N ALA A 330 -1.07 -9.71 26.32
CA ALA A 330 -1.12 -8.51 25.51
C ALA A 330 -2.57 -8.20 25.07
N PRO A 331 -2.92 -6.92 24.85
CA PRO A 331 -4.22 -6.55 24.32
C PRO A 331 -4.49 -7.27 23.00
N LEU A 332 -5.68 -7.86 22.83
CA LEU A 332 -6.04 -8.63 21.66
C LEU A 332 -5.87 -7.81 20.37
N GLU A 333 -6.26 -6.55 20.41
CA GLU A 333 -6.16 -5.60 19.27
C GLU A 333 -4.72 -5.30 18.86
N ALA A 334 -3.72 -5.49 19.72
CA ALA A 334 -2.30 -5.30 19.41
C ALA A 334 -1.67 -6.54 18.73
N VAL A 335 -2.32 -7.70 18.83
CA VAL A 335 -1.78 -8.99 18.38
C VAL A 335 -2.58 -9.59 17.26
N VAL A 336 -3.91 -9.55 17.33
CA VAL A 336 -4.81 -10.28 16.43
C VAL A 336 -5.43 -9.33 15.41
N VAL A 337 -5.52 -9.78 14.16
CA VAL A 337 -6.23 -9.06 13.10
C VAL A 337 -7.71 -9.02 13.46
N PRO A 338 -8.37 -7.84 13.51
CA PRO A 338 -9.81 -7.77 13.75
C PRO A 338 -10.57 -8.59 12.71
N HIS A 339 -11.40 -9.53 13.14
CA HIS A 339 -12.38 -10.13 12.26
C HIS A 339 -13.44 -9.09 11.93
N VAL A 340 -13.41 -8.55 10.70
CA VAL A 340 -14.56 -7.82 10.17
C VAL A 340 -15.64 -8.85 9.95
N THR A 341 -16.61 -8.90 10.85
CA THR A 341 -17.81 -9.72 10.66
C THR A 341 -18.53 -9.12 9.44
N GLU A 342 -18.81 -9.94 8.42
CA GLU A 342 -19.52 -9.57 7.17
C GLU A 342 -20.89 -8.88 7.38
N ALA A 343 -21.33 -8.68 8.61
CA ALA A 343 -22.58 -8.02 8.98
C ALA A 343 -22.61 -6.50 8.73
N GLU A 344 -21.48 -5.83 8.47
CA GLU A 344 -21.42 -4.38 8.20
C GLU A 344 -21.31 -4.02 6.71
N GLN A 345 -21.33 -4.99 5.80
CA GLN A 345 -21.31 -4.76 4.34
C GLN A 345 -22.66 -4.96 3.64
N MET A 346 -23.77 -5.04 4.35
CA MET A 346 -25.06 -4.89 3.67
C MET A 346 -25.26 -3.41 3.33
N PRO A 347 -25.37 -3.04 2.04
CA PRO A 347 -25.90 -1.73 1.68
C PRO A 347 -27.29 -1.66 2.30
N THR A 348 -27.54 -0.65 3.09
CA THR A 348 -28.90 -0.29 3.48
C THR A 348 -29.66 -0.02 2.18
N ASP A 349 -30.50 -0.95 1.77
CA ASP A 349 -31.55 -0.72 0.77
C ASP A 349 -32.39 0.46 1.30
N ASP A 350 -32.07 1.65 0.82
CA ASP A 350 -32.90 2.83 1.00
C ASP A 350 -34.07 2.72 0.01
N PRO A 351 -35.33 2.52 0.50
CA PRO A 351 -36.51 2.36 -0.37
C PRO A 351 -36.89 3.64 -1.12
N SER A 352 -36.14 4.74 -1.02
CA SER A 352 -36.50 6.04 -1.60
C SER A 352 -36.11 6.23 -3.07
N PHE A 353 -35.56 5.21 -3.75
CA PHE A 353 -35.17 5.30 -5.17
C PHE A 353 -36.22 4.80 -6.17
N TYR A 354 -37.44 4.40 -5.69
CA TYR A 354 -38.57 4.02 -6.55
C TYR A 354 -39.81 4.89 -6.22
N MET A 355 -39.73 6.19 -6.46
CA MET A 355 -40.90 7.05 -6.74
C MET A 355 -40.50 8.20 -7.66
#